data_6712321685a205b50daa262226335bac
#
_entry.id   6712321685a205b50daa262226335bac
#
_cell.length_a   1.000
_cell.length_b   1.000
_cell.length_c   1.000
_cell.angle_alpha   90.00
_cell.angle_beta   90.00
_cell.angle_gamma   90.00
#
_symmetry.space_group_name_H-M   'P 1'
#
loop_
_entity.id
_entity.type
_entity.pdbx_description
1 polymer ?
#
loop_
_entity_poly.entity_id
_entity_poly.type
_entity_poly.pdbx_seq_one_letter_code
_entity_poly.pdbx_strand_id
1 'polypeptide(L)'
;DPDVAAVNVQNRVTTVLDELPEEVIRAGVITEKEVNSMLMYLNIMSSDSTHTEKFVYNFADINILRELKRIDGVGLVEIMGSRDYAMRVWLNPNRLAAYNMVPQDVTEAIRNQNIEAAPGKTGISSDKLPQQLQYVLQYTGKFSTAEEYGEIVLKALPDGSLLRLKDVATIEFDSEDYNMTSMTDGRPSASIM
;
A
#
# COMPACT_ATOMS: atom_id res chain seq x y z
N ASP A 1 -27.76 -19.99 -5.02
CA ASP A 1 -26.31 -20.22 -4.89
C ASP A 1 -25.64 -18.88 -4.59
N PRO A 2 -25.01 -18.72 -3.40
CA PRO A 2 -24.35 -17.47 -3.00
C PRO A 2 -23.19 -17.08 -3.94
N ASP A 3 -22.52 -18.05 -4.53
CA ASP A 3 -21.39 -17.80 -5.44
C ASP A 3 -21.86 -17.12 -6.71
N VAL A 4 -22.94 -17.61 -7.29
CA VAL A 4 -23.56 -17.01 -8.48
C VAL A 4 -24.10 -15.61 -8.17
N ALA A 5 -24.66 -15.42 -6.97
CA ALA A 5 -25.13 -14.10 -6.53
C ALA A 5 -23.98 -13.09 -6.40
N ALA A 6 -22.87 -13.48 -5.78
CA ALA A 6 -21.68 -12.63 -5.64
C ALA A 6 -21.11 -12.22 -7.00
N VAL A 7 -20.99 -13.15 -7.95
CA VAL A 7 -20.55 -12.87 -9.32
C VAL A 7 -21.48 -11.89 -10.02
N ASN A 8 -22.80 -12.09 -9.90
CA ASN A 8 -23.79 -11.19 -10.50
C ASN A 8 -23.73 -9.78 -9.92
N VAL A 9 -23.54 -9.65 -8.61
CA VAL A 9 -23.37 -8.34 -7.94
C VAL A 9 -22.09 -7.69 -8.43
N GLN A 10 -20.97 -8.41 -8.43
CA GLN A 10 -19.68 -7.90 -8.92
C GLN A 10 -19.77 -7.39 -10.36
N ASN A 11 -20.41 -8.14 -11.24
CA ASN A 11 -20.60 -7.72 -12.64
C ASN A 11 -21.41 -6.42 -12.75
N ARG A 12 -22.46 -6.27 -11.93
CA ARG A 12 -23.27 -5.04 -11.93
C ARG A 12 -22.52 -3.85 -11.34
N VAL A 13 -21.75 -4.05 -10.27
CA VAL A 13 -20.89 -3.03 -9.68
C VAL A 13 -19.86 -2.55 -10.71
N THR A 14 -19.23 -3.49 -11.41
CA THR A 14 -18.23 -3.15 -12.44
C THR A 14 -18.82 -2.30 -13.56
N THR A 15 -20.11 -2.51 -13.94
CA THR A 15 -20.76 -1.74 -15.00
C THR A 15 -21.00 -0.27 -14.64
N VAL A 16 -21.14 0.04 -13.34
CA VAL A 16 -21.43 1.40 -12.86
C VAL A 16 -20.21 2.06 -12.18
N LEU A 17 -19.05 1.43 -12.28
CA LEU A 17 -17.85 1.89 -11.59
C LEU A 17 -17.46 3.32 -12.02
N ASP A 18 -17.62 3.63 -13.30
CA ASP A 18 -17.31 4.96 -13.87
C ASP A 18 -18.30 6.05 -13.42
N GLU A 19 -19.44 5.67 -12.86
CA GLU A 19 -20.45 6.59 -12.34
C GLU A 19 -20.27 6.91 -10.84
N LEU A 20 -19.34 6.19 -10.17
CA LEU A 20 -19.08 6.38 -8.74
C LEU A 20 -18.15 7.57 -8.49
N PRO A 21 -18.25 8.22 -7.31
CA PRO A 21 -17.29 9.24 -6.91
C PRO A 21 -15.86 8.76 -6.95
N GLU A 22 -14.92 9.65 -7.32
CA GLU A 22 -13.51 9.32 -7.48
C GLU A 22 -12.87 8.71 -6.22
N GLU A 23 -13.33 9.16 -5.03
CA GLU A 23 -12.88 8.62 -3.75
C GLU A 23 -13.24 7.15 -3.58
N VAL A 24 -14.43 6.75 -4.03
CA VAL A 24 -14.92 5.36 -3.98
C VAL A 24 -14.15 4.49 -4.97
N ILE A 25 -13.94 5.00 -6.20
CA ILE A 25 -13.16 4.29 -7.22
C ILE A 25 -11.72 4.07 -6.74
N ARG A 26 -11.14 5.07 -6.07
CA ARG A 26 -9.77 5.01 -5.53
C ARG A 26 -9.64 4.05 -4.36
N ALA A 27 -10.64 3.99 -3.49
CA ALA A 27 -10.70 3.03 -2.39
C ALA A 27 -10.91 1.58 -2.87
N GLY A 28 -11.55 1.44 -4.04
CA GLY A 28 -11.98 0.16 -4.59
C GLY A 28 -13.34 -0.28 -4.04
N VAL A 29 -14.07 -1.06 -4.85
CA VAL A 29 -15.33 -1.68 -4.44
C VAL A 29 -15.14 -3.18 -4.38
N ILE A 30 -15.30 -3.74 -3.20
CA ILE A 30 -15.15 -5.17 -2.96
C ILE A 30 -16.54 -5.80 -2.78
N THR A 31 -16.76 -6.92 -3.43
CA THR A 31 -17.98 -7.72 -3.27
C THR A 31 -17.59 -9.04 -2.62
N GLU A 32 -18.06 -9.26 -1.41
CA GLU A 32 -17.78 -10.47 -0.65
C GLU A 32 -19.09 -11.13 -0.18
N LYS A 33 -19.01 -12.43 0.07
CA LYS A 33 -20.12 -13.18 0.67
C LYS A 33 -20.04 -12.99 2.17
N GLU A 34 -21.10 -12.51 2.78
CA GLU A 34 -21.20 -12.40 4.22
C GLU A 34 -22.19 -13.43 4.75
N VAL A 35 -21.80 -14.14 5.79
CA VAL A 35 -22.65 -15.04 6.55
C VAL A 35 -22.87 -14.43 7.92
N ASN A 36 -24.14 -14.23 8.31
CA ASN A 36 -24.52 -13.56 9.55
C ASN A 36 -24.20 -14.35 10.84
N SER A 37 -23.43 -15.40 10.77
CA SER A 37 -23.01 -16.17 11.96
C SER A 37 -21.49 -16.34 11.98
N MET A 38 -20.88 -15.78 13.00
CA MET A 38 -19.49 -16.01 13.32
C MET A 38 -19.30 -17.44 13.81
N LEU A 39 -18.34 -18.16 13.20
CA LEU A 39 -18.03 -19.53 13.56
C LEU A 39 -17.06 -19.59 14.74
N MET A 40 -15.95 -18.91 14.64
CA MET A 40 -14.90 -18.93 15.67
C MET A 40 -13.95 -17.74 15.57
N TYR A 41 -13.21 -17.51 16.67
CA TYR A 41 -12.03 -16.67 16.69
C TYR A 41 -10.77 -17.52 16.79
N LEU A 42 -9.77 -17.22 16.00
CA LEU A 42 -8.45 -17.82 16.06
C LEU A 42 -7.45 -16.75 16.47
N ASN A 43 -6.80 -16.95 17.61
CA ASN A 43 -5.73 -16.06 18.05
C ASN A 43 -4.38 -16.70 17.75
N ILE A 44 -3.59 -16.04 16.91
CA ILE A 44 -2.24 -16.47 16.53
C ILE A 44 -1.26 -15.64 17.33
N MET A 45 -0.37 -16.31 18.04
CA MET A 45 0.68 -15.67 18.82
C MET A 45 2.02 -16.36 18.54
N SER A 46 3.10 -15.64 18.74
CA SER A 46 4.44 -16.22 18.70
C SER A 46 4.85 -16.69 20.10
N SER A 47 5.49 -17.86 20.16
CA SER A 47 6.19 -18.32 21.38
C SER A 47 7.48 -17.52 21.62
N ASP A 48 8.04 -16.90 20.58
CA ASP A 48 9.24 -16.09 20.66
C ASP A 48 8.85 -14.63 20.96
N SER A 49 9.34 -14.12 22.09
CA SER A 49 9.09 -12.74 22.54
C SER A 49 9.78 -11.66 21.70
N THR A 50 10.66 -12.03 20.77
CA THR A 50 11.31 -11.10 19.86
C THR A 50 10.40 -10.69 18.70
N HIS A 51 9.37 -11.49 18.41
CA HIS A 51 8.41 -11.19 17.36
C HIS A 51 7.41 -10.12 17.81
N THR A 52 7.36 -9.04 17.04
CA THR A 52 6.43 -7.94 17.26
C THR A 52 5.01 -8.29 16.80
N GLU A 53 4.01 -7.56 17.28
CA GLU A 53 2.62 -7.67 16.80
C GLU A 53 2.52 -7.58 15.27
N LYS A 54 3.25 -6.66 14.64
CA LYS A 54 3.31 -6.48 13.19
C LYS A 54 3.80 -7.74 12.47
N PHE A 55 4.84 -8.38 13.00
CA PHE A 55 5.32 -9.63 12.43
C PHE A 55 4.26 -10.72 12.49
N VAL A 56 3.63 -10.90 13.66
CA VAL A 56 2.58 -11.93 13.86
C VAL A 56 1.40 -11.66 12.92
N TYR A 57 0.96 -10.41 12.80
CA TYR A 57 -0.11 -10.01 11.91
C TYR A 57 0.22 -10.34 10.45
N ASN A 58 1.36 -9.84 9.94
CA ASN A 58 1.74 -10.07 8.54
C ASN A 58 1.98 -11.56 8.23
N PHE A 59 2.54 -12.30 9.19
CA PHE A 59 2.67 -13.76 9.04
C PHE A 59 1.29 -14.42 8.91
N ALA A 60 0.35 -14.03 9.75
CA ALA A 60 -1.01 -14.54 9.73
C ALA A 60 -1.74 -14.21 8.42
N ASP A 61 -1.63 -12.97 7.94
CA ASP A 61 -2.23 -12.52 6.68
C ASP A 61 -1.67 -13.29 5.47
N ILE A 62 -0.35 -13.36 5.36
CA ILE A 62 0.29 -13.97 4.19
C ILE A 62 0.13 -15.48 4.16
N ASN A 63 0.26 -16.16 5.32
CA ASN A 63 0.38 -17.62 5.34
C ASN A 63 -0.90 -18.32 5.81
N ILE A 64 -1.68 -17.72 6.72
CA ILE A 64 -2.80 -18.39 7.37
C ILE A 64 -4.13 -17.94 6.77
N LEU A 65 -4.36 -16.65 6.64
CA LEU A 65 -5.62 -16.11 6.12
C LEU A 65 -5.94 -16.67 4.73
N ARG A 66 -4.93 -16.78 3.86
CA ARG A 66 -5.11 -17.30 2.50
C ARG A 66 -5.52 -18.77 2.48
N GLU A 67 -4.99 -19.57 3.38
CA GLU A 67 -5.35 -20.99 3.48
C GLU A 67 -6.73 -21.17 4.07
N LEU A 68 -7.10 -20.36 5.08
CA LEU A 68 -8.44 -20.39 5.65
C LEU A 68 -9.52 -19.98 4.63
N LYS A 69 -9.26 -18.98 3.81
CA LYS A 69 -10.19 -18.56 2.73
C LYS A 69 -10.43 -19.62 1.65
N ARG A 70 -9.56 -20.62 1.55
CA ARG A 70 -9.69 -21.73 0.57
C ARG A 70 -10.49 -22.93 1.08
N ILE A 71 -10.83 -22.95 2.37
CA ILE A 71 -11.58 -24.07 2.95
C ILE A 71 -13.03 -24.00 2.48
N ASP A 72 -13.52 -25.11 1.95
CA ASP A 72 -14.92 -25.22 1.51
C ASP A 72 -15.87 -24.95 2.68
N GLY A 73 -16.86 -24.10 2.45
CA GLY A 73 -17.84 -23.70 3.46
C GLY A 73 -17.45 -22.47 4.28
N VAL A 74 -16.24 -21.95 4.13
CA VAL A 74 -15.83 -20.69 4.75
C VAL A 74 -16.31 -19.54 3.85
N GLY A 75 -17.16 -18.66 4.39
CA GLY A 75 -17.72 -17.53 3.66
C GLY A 75 -16.86 -16.26 3.76
N LEU A 76 -16.37 -15.97 4.95
CA LEU A 76 -15.56 -14.79 5.23
C LEU A 76 -14.47 -15.15 6.24
N VAL A 77 -13.28 -14.62 6.03
CA VAL A 77 -12.17 -14.69 6.99
C VAL A 77 -11.46 -13.35 6.98
N GLU A 78 -11.39 -12.72 8.14
CA GLU A 78 -10.74 -11.42 8.32
C GLU A 78 -9.80 -11.41 9.53
N ILE A 79 -8.72 -10.66 9.44
CA ILE A 79 -7.86 -10.35 10.58
C ILE A 79 -8.35 -9.04 11.19
N MET A 80 -8.58 -9.06 12.52
CA MET A 80 -8.98 -7.88 13.25
C MET A 80 -7.80 -6.91 13.40
N GLY A 81 -8.01 -5.66 13.03
CA GLY A 81 -7.01 -4.61 13.12
C GLY A 81 -5.96 -4.72 12.01
N SER A 82 -5.94 -3.76 11.08
CA SER A 82 -4.92 -3.72 10.03
C SER A 82 -3.55 -3.37 10.62
N ARG A 83 -2.55 -4.16 10.27
CA ARG A 83 -1.14 -3.94 10.58
C ARG A 83 -0.27 -4.02 9.33
N ASP A 84 -0.88 -3.72 8.19
CA ASP A 84 -0.15 -3.67 6.93
C ASP A 84 1.02 -2.71 7.03
N TYR A 85 2.11 -3.08 6.40
CA TYR A 85 3.27 -2.22 6.35
C TYR A 85 3.03 -1.06 5.39
N ALA A 86 3.36 0.13 5.87
CA ALA A 86 3.28 1.35 5.07
C ALA A 86 4.51 2.23 5.29
N MET A 87 4.83 3.03 4.28
CA MET A 87 5.81 4.09 4.43
C MET A 87 5.13 5.33 5.01
N ARG A 88 5.40 5.61 6.27
CA ARG A 88 4.83 6.76 6.99
C ARG A 88 5.71 7.98 6.83
N VAL A 89 5.09 9.09 6.46
CA VAL A 89 5.75 10.38 6.28
C VAL A 89 5.17 11.38 7.28
N TRP A 90 5.92 11.66 8.34
CA TRP A 90 5.54 12.61 9.38
C TRP A 90 6.02 14.00 8.98
N LEU A 91 5.11 14.80 8.46
CA LEU A 91 5.39 16.17 8.03
C LEU A 91 5.63 17.10 9.23
N ASN A 92 6.67 17.94 9.14
CA ASN A 92 6.91 18.99 10.12
C ASN A 92 6.29 20.31 9.64
N PRO A 93 5.19 20.80 10.26
CA PRO A 93 4.49 22.00 9.80
C PRO A 93 5.36 23.25 9.78
N ASN A 94 6.25 23.38 10.76
CA ASN A 94 7.12 24.57 10.86
C ASN A 94 8.15 24.61 9.72
N ARG A 95 8.70 23.45 9.35
CA ARG A 95 9.61 23.36 8.20
C ARG A 95 8.90 23.59 6.89
N LEU A 96 7.70 23.03 6.70
CA LEU A 96 6.87 23.29 5.51
C LEU A 96 6.57 24.78 5.36
N ALA A 97 6.17 25.45 6.45
CA ALA A 97 5.90 26.90 6.44
C ALA A 97 7.14 27.71 6.09
N ALA A 98 8.34 27.33 6.62
CA ALA A 98 9.59 28.01 6.32
C ALA A 98 9.95 27.99 4.83
N TYR A 99 9.53 26.95 4.10
CA TYR A 99 9.74 26.83 2.65
C TYR A 99 8.53 27.24 1.81
N ASN A 100 7.50 27.81 2.45
CA ASN A 100 6.21 28.17 1.80
C ASN A 100 5.59 27.00 1.04
N MET A 101 5.49 25.84 1.71
CA MET A 101 4.92 24.62 1.18
C MET A 101 3.70 24.20 1.98
N VAL A 102 2.78 23.51 1.30
CA VAL A 102 1.60 22.88 1.90
C VAL A 102 1.72 21.34 1.80
N PRO A 103 0.98 20.58 2.64
CA PRO A 103 1.04 19.11 2.59
C PRO A 103 0.71 18.52 1.22
N GLN A 104 -0.14 19.18 0.44
CA GLN A 104 -0.49 18.77 -0.92
C GLN A 104 0.73 18.74 -1.84
N ASP A 105 1.63 19.71 -1.75
CA ASP A 105 2.86 19.76 -2.56
C ASP A 105 3.71 18.51 -2.33
N VAL A 106 3.80 18.07 -1.07
CA VAL A 106 4.53 16.85 -0.70
C VAL A 106 3.84 15.60 -1.28
N THR A 107 2.52 15.51 -1.13
CA THR A 107 1.76 14.38 -1.68
C THR A 107 1.91 14.28 -3.19
N GLU A 108 1.89 15.41 -3.89
CA GLU A 108 2.05 15.49 -5.33
C GLU A 108 3.47 15.11 -5.77
N ALA A 109 4.49 15.57 -5.04
CA ALA A 109 5.88 15.21 -5.30
C ALA A 109 6.12 13.70 -5.13
N ILE A 110 5.57 13.09 -4.06
CA ILE A 110 5.65 11.64 -3.83
C ILE A 110 4.95 10.89 -4.98
N ARG A 111 3.73 11.30 -5.34
CA ARG A 111 2.94 10.65 -6.40
C ARG A 111 3.67 10.70 -7.75
N ASN A 112 4.32 11.81 -8.07
CA ASN A 112 4.99 12.01 -9.34
C ASN A 112 6.34 11.28 -9.45
N GLN A 113 7.00 11.00 -8.32
CA GLN A 113 8.32 10.37 -8.31
C GLN A 113 8.28 8.90 -7.87
N ASN A 114 7.28 8.48 -7.10
CA ASN A 114 7.09 7.09 -6.68
C ASN A 114 6.12 6.35 -7.61
N ILE A 115 6.45 6.28 -8.87
CA ILE A 115 5.65 5.61 -9.90
C ILE A 115 6.34 4.35 -10.41
N GLU A 116 5.55 3.42 -10.89
CA GLU A 116 6.04 2.27 -11.63
C GLU A 116 5.82 2.52 -13.13
N ALA A 117 6.90 2.60 -13.87
CA ALA A 117 6.85 2.89 -15.30
C ALA A 117 7.64 1.86 -16.09
N ALA A 118 7.16 1.53 -17.27
CA ALA A 118 7.91 0.77 -18.26
C ALA A 118 8.51 1.75 -19.27
N PRO A 119 9.77 2.20 -19.10
CA PRO A 119 10.34 3.30 -19.89
C PRO A 119 10.58 2.96 -21.36
N GLY A 120 10.42 1.68 -21.73
CA GLY A 120 10.54 1.25 -23.12
C GLY A 120 11.99 1.14 -23.62
N LYS A 121 12.14 1.32 -24.90
CA LYS A 121 13.42 1.22 -25.59
C LYS A 121 13.62 2.46 -26.48
N THR A 122 14.87 2.90 -26.63
CA THR A 122 15.26 3.95 -27.58
C THR A 122 16.16 3.35 -28.67
N GLY A 123 16.25 4.02 -29.82
CA GLY A 123 17.04 3.53 -30.94
C GLY A 123 16.27 2.55 -31.83
N ILE A 124 14.96 2.71 -31.97
CA ILE A 124 14.17 1.91 -32.93
C ILE A 124 14.54 2.33 -34.33
N SER A 125 15.05 1.37 -35.11
CA SER A 125 15.37 1.58 -36.52
C SER A 125 14.09 1.70 -37.34
N SER A 126 14.07 2.65 -38.28
CA SER A 126 13.07 2.71 -39.34
C SER A 126 13.78 2.58 -40.71
N ASP A 127 13.01 2.23 -41.76
CA ASP A 127 13.55 2.12 -43.12
C ASP A 127 14.21 3.41 -43.63
N LYS A 128 13.83 4.56 -43.05
CA LYS A 128 14.36 5.88 -43.39
C LYS A 128 15.59 6.30 -42.57
N LEU A 129 15.77 5.74 -41.38
CA LEU A 129 16.84 6.08 -40.44
C LEU A 129 17.30 4.80 -39.74
N PRO A 130 18.18 4.00 -40.36
CA PRO A 130 18.71 2.81 -39.74
C PRO A 130 19.61 3.17 -38.56
N GLN A 131 19.28 2.65 -37.36
CA GLN A 131 20.12 2.75 -36.18
C GLN A 131 20.72 1.38 -35.85
N GLN A 132 22.03 1.38 -35.60
CA GLN A 132 22.77 0.15 -35.32
C GLN A 132 22.65 -0.32 -33.88
N LEU A 133 22.23 0.55 -32.96
CA LEU A 133 22.18 0.27 -31.53
C LEU A 133 20.80 0.61 -30.96
N GLN A 134 20.23 -0.36 -30.24
CA GLN A 134 19.01 -0.20 -29.46
C GLN A 134 19.36 -0.26 -27.98
N TYR A 135 18.92 0.74 -27.22
CA TYR A 135 19.12 0.81 -25.79
C TYR A 135 17.80 0.51 -25.06
N VAL A 136 17.85 -0.41 -24.12
CA VAL A 136 16.76 -0.63 -23.17
C VAL A 136 16.93 0.37 -22.02
N LEU A 137 15.93 1.21 -21.81
CA LEU A 137 15.94 2.12 -20.69
C LEU A 137 15.61 1.33 -19.43
N GLN A 138 16.42 1.48 -18.39
CA GLN A 138 16.14 0.96 -17.06
C GLN A 138 15.57 2.07 -16.18
N TYR A 139 14.58 1.73 -15.41
CA TYR A 139 13.95 2.60 -14.43
C TYR A 139 13.98 1.91 -13.06
N THR A 140 14.32 2.63 -12.02
CA THR A 140 14.52 2.07 -10.67
C THR A 140 13.20 1.62 -10.01
N GLY A 141 12.05 2.02 -10.55
CA GLY A 141 10.74 1.63 -10.02
C GLY A 141 10.31 2.45 -8.81
N LYS A 142 9.38 1.88 -8.04
CA LYS A 142 8.92 2.46 -6.78
C LYS A 142 10.02 2.42 -5.73
N PHE A 143 10.07 3.44 -4.89
CA PHE A 143 10.91 3.46 -3.71
C PHE A 143 10.44 2.41 -2.70
N SER A 144 11.37 1.76 -2.03
CA SER A 144 11.11 0.67 -1.08
C SER A 144 11.63 0.93 0.32
N THR A 145 12.56 1.87 0.47
CA THR A 145 13.18 2.19 1.76
C THR A 145 12.89 3.63 2.21
N ALA A 146 12.96 3.87 3.51
CA ALA A 146 12.77 5.21 4.07
C ALA A 146 13.82 6.20 3.55
N GLU A 147 15.05 5.73 3.31
CA GLU A 147 16.14 6.51 2.75
C GLU A 147 15.82 6.97 1.33
N GLU A 148 15.34 6.07 0.48
CA GLU A 148 14.94 6.41 -0.90
C GLU A 148 13.79 7.42 -0.94
N TYR A 149 12.78 7.25 -0.07
CA TYR A 149 11.73 8.25 0.08
C TYR A 149 12.26 9.60 0.53
N GLY A 150 13.26 9.60 1.42
CA GLY A 150 13.93 10.81 1.90
C GLY A 150 14.56 11.64 0.79
N GLU A 151 15.00 10.99 -0.27
CA GLU A 151 15.67 11.63 -1.41
C GLU A 151 14.70 12.26 -2.44
N ILE A 152 13.39 12.05 -2.29
CA ILE A 152 12.37 12.68 -3.14
C ILE A 152 12.55 14.20 -3.13
N VAL A 153 12.66 14.79 -4.32
CA VAL A 153 12.84 16.23 -4.49
C VAL A 153 11.47 16.93 -4.43
N LEU A 154 11.34 17.86 -3.50
CA LEU A 154 10.13 18.66 -3.34
C LEU A 154 10.19 19.96 -4.15
N LYS A 155 11.35 20.66 -4.09
CA LYS A 155 11.50 21.98 -4.69
C LYS A 155 12.96 22.30 -4.98
N ALA A 156 13.23 23.02 -6.06
CA ALA A 156 14.53 23.67 -6.25
C ALA A 156 14.52 25.05 -5.58
N LEU A 157 15.57 25.33 -4.79
CA LEU A 157 15.71 26.59 -4.08
C LEU A 157 16.43 27.63 -4.97
N PRO A 158 16.31 28.95 -4.69
CA PRO A 158 16.93 30.00 -5.47
C PRO A 158 18.46 29.94 -5.53
N ASP A 159 19.10 29.31 -4.54
CA ASP A 159 20.54 29.10 -4.45
C ASP A 159 21.03 27.90 -5.26
N GLY A 160 20.12 27.20 -5.94
CA GLY A 160 20.41 25.99 -6.74
C GLY A 160 20.41 24.69 -5.93
N SER A 161 20.21 24.75 -4.62
CA SER A 161 20.05 23.54 -3.80
C SER A 161 18.67 22.90 -3.98
N LEU A 162 18.56 21.61 -3.66
CA LEU A 162 17.31 20.85 -3.76
C LEU A 162 16.76 20.59 -2.35
N LEU A 163 15.53 21.03 -2.12
CA LEU A 163 14.77 20.67 -0.93
C LEU A 163 14.23 19.24 -1.11
N ARG A 164 14.56 18.37 -0.17
CA ARG A 164 14.16 16.96 -0.20
C ARG A 164 13.14 16.63 0.89
N LEU A 165 12.45 15.51 0.73
CA LEU A 165 11.43 15.09 1.69
C LEU A 165 11.99 14.94 3.13
N LYS A 166 13.19 14.40 3.28
CA LYS A 166 13.89 14.30 4.58
C LYS A 166 14.12 15.64 5.29
N ASP A 167 14.14 16.75 4.56
CA ASP A 167 14.39 18.07 5.13
C ASP A 167 13.13 18.61 5.83
N VAL A 168 11.95 18.16 5.46
CA VAL A 168 10.65 18.63 5.97
C VAL A 168 9.82 17.53 6.67
N ALA A 169 10.27 16.28 6.62
CA ALA A 169 9.55 15.15 7.19
C ALA A 169 10.50 14.14 7.86
N THR A 170 9.93 13.33 8.75
CA THR A 170 10.52 12.07 9.22
C THR A 170 9.83 10.92 8.49
N ILE A 171 10.61 9.97 8.00
CA ILE A 171 10.11 8.86 7.19
C ILE A 171 10.41 7.56 7.92
N GLU A 172 9.39 6.72 8.08
CA GLU A 172 9.48 5.47 8.81
C GLU A 172 8.72 4.37 8.05
N PHE A 173 9.28 3.17 8.02
CA PHE A 173 8.59 1.98 7.56
C PHE A 173 7.91 1.33 8.75
N ASP A 174 6.60 1.49 8.84
CA ASP A 174 5.83 1.06 10.00
C ASP A 174 4.42 0.60 9.61
N SER A 175 3.56 0.30 10.60
CA SER A 175 2.17 -0.08 10.37
C SER A 175 1.35 1.04 9.76
N GLU A 176 0.45 0.70 8.85
CA GLU A 176 -0.49 1.65 8.26
C GLU A 176 -1.44 2.24 9.31
N ASP A 177 -1.90 1.43 10.26
CA ASP A 177 -2.82 1.84 11.31
C ASP A 177 -2.35 1.36 12.69
N TYR A 178 -2.75 2.09 13.74
CA TYR A 178 -2.48 1.80 15.16
C TYR A 178 -3.75 1.70 16.01
N ASN A 179 -4.93 1.78 15.40
CA ASN A 179 -6.19 1.92 16.14
C ASN A 179 -6.58 0.68 16.95
N MET A 180 -6.09 -0.49 16.55
CA MET A 180 -6.39 -1.74 17.25
C MET A 180 -5.12 -2.51 17.60
N THR A 181 -5.07 -3.03 18.81
CA THR A 181 -4.01 -3.91 19.29
C THR A 181 -4.64 -5.20 19.80
N SER A 182 -4.13 -6.34 19.34
CA SER A 182 -4.56 -7.65 19.78
C SER A 182 -3.52 -8.27 20.71
N MET A 183 -3.97 -8.71 21.88
CA MET A 183 -3.12 -9.39 22.86
C MET A 183 -3.82 -10.63 23.38
N THR A 184 -3.08 -11.72 23.50
CA THR A 184 -3.55 -12.97 24.12
C THR A 184 -2.53 -13.39 25.18
N ASP A 185 -2.99 -13.58 26.41
CA ASP A 185 -2.15 -13.90 27.58
C ASP A 185 -0.97 -12.92 27.77
N GLY A 186 -1.22 -11.63 27.52
CA GLY A 186 -0.21 -10.58 27.64
C GLY A 186 0.86 -10.57 26.55
N ARG A 187 0.66 -11.32 25.46
CA ARG A 187 1.56 -11.38 24.30
C ARG A 187 0.88 -10.80 23.06
N PRO A 188 1.65 -10.17 22.17
CA PRO A 188 1.13 -9.72 20.88
C PRO A 188 0.52 -10.88 20.10
N SER A 189 -0.67 -10.67 19.57
CA SER A 189 -1.41 -11.68 18.80
C SER A 189 -2.06 -11.07 17.56
N ALA A 190 -2.37 -11.90 16.58
CA ALA A 190 -3.26 -11.58 15.48
C ALA A 190 -4.56 -12.37 15.65
N SER A 191 -5.68 -11.68 15.70
CA SER A 191 -7.00 -12.28 15.84
C SER A 191 -7.68 -12.39 14.49
N ILE A 192 -8.00 -13.62 14.08
CA ILE A 192 -8.73 -13.95 12.84
C ILE A 192 -10.15 -14.35 13.22
N MET A 193 -11.11 -13.80 12.50
CA MET A 193 -12.53 -14.07 12.62
C MET A 193 -13.04 -14.78 11.36
#